data_ad32a28142ba971ceaeec8782719c4fc
#
_entry.id   ad32a28142ba971ceaeec8782719c4fc
#
_cell.length_a   1.000
_cell.length_b   1.000
_cell.length_c   1.000
_cell.angle_alpha   90.00
_cell.angle_beta   90.00
_cell.angle_gamma   90.00
#
_symmetry.space_group_name_H-M   'P 1'
#
loop_
_entity.id
_entity.type
_entity.pdbx_description
1 polymer ?
#
loop_
_entity_poly.entity_id
_entity_poly.type
_entity_poly.pdbx_seq_one_letter_code
_entity_poly.pdbx_strand_id
1 'polypeptide(L)'
;MWYLSLCSVVKCLCRYLLGTKDDGIILRPDVSKSFEAHVDCDFAGNWVNEDAMDDPSTAKSPTGYIISYAGCPVIWASKLQTEVVLSTTESEYVGLSESLRIVIVMMNLLKEMQEQRGGHP
;
A
#
# COMPACT_ATOMS: atom_id res chain seq x y z
N MET A 1 -19.38 4.23 24.62
CA MET A 1 -19.19 2.81 24.30
C MET A 1 -18.08 2.57 23.26
N TRP A 2 -17.93 3.40 22.24
CA TRP A 2 -16.87 3.30 21.22
C TRP A 2 -15.44 3.50 21.74
N TYR A 3 -15.22 4.38 22.71
CA TYR A 3 -13.89 4.65 23.28
C TYR A 3 -13.25 3.42 23.97
N LEU A 4 -14.04 2.59 24.64
CA LEU A 4 -13.54 1.37 25.29
C LEU A 4 -13.09 0.34 24.26
N SER A 5 -13.79 0.25 23.13
CA SER A 5 -13.42 -0.60 22.00
C SER A 5 -12.10 -0.16 21.36
N LEU A 6 -11.95 1.14 21.11
CA LEU A 6 -10.73 1.72 20.52
C LEU A 6 -9.51 1.51 21.40
N CYS A 7 -9.63 1.77 22.73
CA CYS A 7 -8.56 1.49 23.68
C CYS A 7 -8.15 0.01 23.71
N SER A 8 -9.11 -0.90 23.55
CA SER A 8 -8.84 -2.34 23.49
C SER A 8 -8.04 -2.71 22.23
N VAL A 9 -8.44 -2.18 21.08
CA VAL A 9 -7.75 -2.39 19.79
C VAL A 9 -6.32 -1.84 19.84
N VAL A 10 -6.13 -0.64 20.34
CA VAL A 10 -4.80 -0.03 20.49
C VAL A 10 -3.91 -0.86 21.41
N LYS A 11 -4.45 -1.35 22.55
CA LYS A 11 -3.70 -2.23 23.45
C LYS A 11 -3.30 -3.54 22.78
N CYS A 12 -4.19 -4.14 21.98
CA CYS A 12 -3.87 -5.35 21.21
C CYS A 12 -2.74 -5.09 20.20
N LEU A 13 -2.81 -3.98 19.47
CA LEU A 13 -1.77 -3.58 18.53
C LEU A 13 -0.42 -3.37 19.23
N CYS A 14 -0.41 -2.64 20.33
CA CYS A 14 0.81 -2.42 21.13
C CYS A 14 1.43 -3.73 21.63
N ARG A 15 0.60 -4.67 22.11
CA ARG A 15 1.08 -5.99 22.56
C ARG A 15 1.67 -6.80 21.41
N TYR A 16 1.02 -6.77 20.24
CA TYR A 16 1.53 -7.41 19.02
C TYR A 16 2.90 -6.84 18.64
N LEU A 17 3.03 -5.51 18.54
CA LEU A 17 4.27 -4.84 18.19
C LEU A 17 5.39 -5.10 19.20
N LEU A 18 5.08 -5.12 20.51
CA LEU A 18 6.05 -5.47 21.55
C LEU A 18 6.49 -6.94 21.46
N GLY A 19 5.57 -7.84 21.13
CA GLY A 19 5.87 -9.27 21.00
C GLY A 19 6.67 -9.63 19.75
N THR A 20 6.58 -8.82 18.70
CA THR A 20 7.20 -9.07 17.39
C THR A 20 8.30 -8.08 17.02
N LYS A 21 8.74 -7.23 17.96
CA LYS A 21 9.72 -6.16 17.70
C LYS A 21 11.07 -6.66 17.19
N ASP A 22 11.43 -7.88 17.57
CA ASP A 22 12.68 -8.53 17.19
C ASP A 22 12.50 -9.54 16.03
N ASP A 23 11.26 -9.70 15.52
CA ASP A 23 10.96 -10.54 14.39
C ASP A 23 11.30 -9.81 13.09
N GLY A 24 11.96 -10.50 12.18
CA GLY A 24 12.30 -10.01 10.85
C GLY A 24 11.46 -10.68 9.76
N ILE A 25 11.51 -10.12 8.56
CA ILE A 25 10.93 -10.74 7.37
C ILE A 25 12.01 -11.58 6.69
N ILE A 26 11.74 -12.86 6.49
CA ILE A 26 12.63 -13.75 5.74
C ILE A 26 12.23 -13.64 4.25
N LEU A 27 13.09 -13.03 3.45
CA LEU A 27 12.91 -12.94 2.01
C LEU A 27 13.53 -14.16 1.34
N ARG A 28 12.72 -14.93 0.61
CA ARG A 28 13.15 -16.06 -0.21
C ARG A 28 12.77 -15.80 -1.65
N PRO A 29 13.66 -15.18 -2.45
CA PRO A 29 13.33 -14.82 -3.81
C PRO A 29 13.17 -16.06 -4.69
N ASP A 30 12.10 -16.07 -5.45
CA ASP A 30 11.80 -17.03 -6.51
C ASP A 30 11.92 -16.32 -7.86
N VAL A 31 13.02 -16.55 -8.56
CA VAL A 31 13.32 -15.88 -9.84
C VAL A 31 12.35 -16.25 -10.96
N SER A 32 11.52 -17.27 -10.79
CA SER A 32 10.45 -17.62 -11.74
C SER A 32 9.28 -16.63 -11.70
N LYS A 33 9.14 -15.88 -10.59
CA LYS A 33 8.11 -14.87 -10.41
C LYS A 33 8.62 -13.50 -10.84
N SER A 34 7.81 -12.81 -11.57
CA SER A 34 8.07 -11.42 -12.00
C SER A 34 7.51 -10.41 -10.98
N PHE A 35 7.13 -9.23 -11.44
CA PHE A 35 6.40 -8.26 -10.63
C PHE A 35 4.96 -8.69 -10.41
N GLU A 36 4.52 -8.54 -9.17
CA GLU A 36 3.13 -8.68 -8.75
C GLU A 36 2.75 -7.41 -7.99
N ALA A 37 1.62 -6.80 -8.33
CA ALA A 37 1.08 -5.65 -7.61
C ALA A 37 -0.29 -6.02 -7.05
N HIS A 38 -0.44 -5.88 -5.74
CA HIS A 38 -1.72 -6.00 -5.05
C HIS A 38 -2.15 -4.62 -4.61
N VAL A 39 -3.35 -4.21 -4.99
CA VAL A 39 -3.89 -2.89 -4.72
C VAL A 39 -5.26 -3.07 -4.10
N ASP A 40 -5.55 -2.29 -3.07
CA ASP A 40 -6.85 -2.23 -2.41
C ASP A 40 -7.22 -0.78 -2.12
N CYS A 41 -8.48 -0.45 -2.29
CA CYS A 41 -9.00 0.90 -2.05
C CYS A 41 -10.31 0.81 -1.28
N ASP A 42 -10.41 1.56 -0.19
CA ASP A 42 -11.63 1.67 0.60
C ASP A 42 -12.34 2.98 0.27
N PHE A 43 -13.41 2.91 -0.52
CA PHE A 43 -14.14 4.09 -0.97
C PHE A 43 -14.74 4.85 0.22
N ALA A 44 -14.24 6.07 0.43
CA ALA A 44 -14.67 6.96 1.51
C ALA A 44 -14.70 6.28 2.90
N GLY A 45 -13.78 5.33 3.16
CA GLY A 45 -13.79 4.51 4.37
C GLY A 45 -13.65 5.29 5.68
N ASN A 46 -13.18 6.54 5.60
CA ASN A 46 -13.10 7.46 6.74
C ASN A 46 -14.24 8.48 6.80
N TRP A 47 -15.25 8.34 5.92
CA TRP A 47 -16.35 9.31 5.86
C TRP A 47 -17.19 9.27 7.13
N VAL A 48 -17.27 10.42 7.79
CA VAL A 48 -18.16 10.66 8.94
C VAL A 48 -19.00 11.88 8.62
N ASN A 49 -20.31 11.72 8.56
CA ASN A 49 -21.24 12.78 8.13
C ASN A 49 -21.21 14.01 9.06
N GLU A 50 -20.90 13.80 10.35
CA GLU A 50 -20.82 14.85 11.36
C GLU A 50 -19.56 15.71 11.21
N ASP A 51 -18.46 15.11 10.74
CA ASP A 51 -17.15 15.77 10.60
C ASP A 51 -16.90 16.29 9.17
N ALA A 52 -17.77 15.96 8.21
CA ALA A 52 -17.57 16.24 6.79
C ALA A 52 -17.45 17.73 6.45
N MET A 53 -18.06 18.60 7.24
CA MET A 53 -18.00 20.05 7.08
C MET A 53 -16.69 20.64 7.63
N ASP A 54 -16.14 20.04 8.67
CA ASP A 54 -14.94 20.50 9.36
C ASP A 54 -13.65 19.89 8.79
N ASP A 55 -13.73 18.65 8.29
CA ASP A 55 -12.60 17.94 7.68
C ASP A 55 -12.98 17.26 6.35
N PRO A 56 -12.89 17.98 5.21
CA PRO A 56 -13.15 17.40 3.89
C PRO A 56 -12.23 16.22 3.52
N SER A 57 -11.12 16.03 4.22
CA SER A 57 -10.21 14.91 3.94
C SER A 57 -10.82 13.55 4.27
N THR A 58 -11.86 13.50 5.12
CA THR A 58 -12.61 12.27 5.44
C THR A 58 -13.34 11.69 4.22
N ALA A 59 -13.62 12.52 3.19
CA ALA A 59 -14.22 12.08 1.94
C ALA A 59 -13.22 11.39 0.99
N LYS A 60 -11.91 11.48 1.28
CA LYS A 60 -10.88 10.82 0.47
C LYS A 60 -10.81 9.35 0.77
N SER A 61 -10.66 8.56 -0.28
CA SER A 61 -10.50 7.12 -0.18
C SER A 61 -9.08 6.74 0.21
N PRO A 62 -8.86 5.89 1.22
CA PRO A 62 -7.54 5.30 1.46
C PRO A 62 -7.21 4.29 0.36
N THR A 63 -5.96 4.29 -0.06
CA THR A 63 -5.38 3.33 -1.00
C THR A 63 -4.21 2.62 -0.35
N GLY A 64 -4.22 1.30 -0.39
CA GLY A 64 -3.12 0.43 -0.02
C GLY A 64 -2.58 -0.31 -1.24
N TYR A 65 -1.26 -0.46 -1.32
CA TYR A 65 -0.66 -1.35 -2.31
C TYR A 65 0.60 -2.02 -1.78
N ILE A 66 0.86 -3.22 -2.30
CA ILE A 66 2.09 -3.97 -2.10
C ILE A 66 2.59 -4.39 -3.47
N ILE A 67 3.84 -4.04 -3.78
CA ILE A 67 4.53 -4.47 -4.99
C ILE A 67 5.58 -5.48 -4.59
N SER A 68 5.48 -6.67 -5.15
CA SER A 68 6.43 -7.77 -4.95
C SER A 68 7.24 -8.01 -6.22
N TYR A 69 8.49 -8.41 -6.04
CA TYR A 69 9.36 -8.89 -7.10
C TYR A 69 9.98 -10.22 -6.67
N ALA A 70 9.98 -11.19 -7.56
CA ALA A 70 10.45 -12.55 -7.25
C ALA A 70 9.75 -13.16 -6.01
N GLY A 71 8.46 -12.83 -5.79
CA GLY A 71 7.69 -13.28 -4.64
C GLY A 71 8.03 -12.60 -3.31
N CYS A 72 8.92 -11.60 -3.32
CA CYS A 72 9.29 -10.83 -2.13
C CYS A 72 8.72 -9.42 -2.19
N PRO A 73 8.10 -8.89 -1.12
CA PRO A 73 7.62 -7.52 -1.09
C PRO A 73 8.80 -6.56 -1.14
N VAL A 74 8.76 -5.59 -2.06
CA VAL A 74 9.81 -4.59 -2.27
C VAL A 74 9.34 -3.17 -2.00
N ILE A 75 8.08 -2.87 -2.25
CA ILE A 75 7.47 -1.56 -1.99
C ILE A 75 6.05 -1.78 -1.47
N TRP A 76 5.67 -1.02 -0.46
CA TRP A 76 4.30 -0.95 0.03
C TRP A 76 3.98 0.45 0.53
N ALA A 77 2.72 0.81 0.46
CA ALA A 77 2.21 2.05 1.03
C ALA A 77 0.75 1.91 1.41
N SER A 78 0.34 2.75 2.37
CA SER A 78 -1.05 3.01 2.69
C SER A 78 -1.20 4.51 2.85
N LYS A 79 -2.04 5.15 2.03
CA LYS A 79 -2.20 6.60 2.02
C LYS A 79 -3.59 7.01 1.56
N LEU A 80 -4.01 8.23 1.89
CA LEU A 80 -5.20 8.83 1.32
C LEU A 80 -4.94 9.25 -0.14
N GLN A 81 -5.93 9.05 -0.99
CA GLN A 81 -5.92 9.57 -2.36
C GLN A 81 -5.88 11.10 -2.35
N THR A 82 -5.29 11.70 -3.35
CA THR A 82 -5.22 13.17 -3.47
C THR A 82 -6.56 13.77 -3.85
N GLU A 83 -7.33 13.03 -4.63
CA GLU A 83 -8.64 13.46 -5.14
C GLU A 83 -9.77 12.82 -4.31
N VAL A 84 -10.91 13.51 -4.29
CA VAL A 84 -12.18 12.94 -3.83
C VAL A 84 -12.83 12.27 -5.03
N VAL A 85 -13.07 10.97 -4.90
CA VAL A 85 -13.69 10.16 -5.96
C VAL A 85 -15.18 9.95 -5.66
N LEU A 86 -15.99 9.74 -6.70
CA LEU A 86 -17.43 9.67 -6.59
C LEU A 86 -17.99 8.24 -6.58
N SER A 87 -17.13 7.25 -6.76
CA SER A 87 -17.56 5.84 -6.77
C SER A 87 -16.43 4.92 -6.34
N THR A 88 -16.80 3.71 -5.90
CA THR A 88 -15.85 2.63 -5.59
C THR A 88 -14.97 2.30 -6.79
N THR A 89 -15.55 2.20 -7.97
CA THR A 89 -14.81 1.90 -9.21
C THR A 89 -13.77 2.97 -9.52
N GLU A 90 -14.11 4.25 -9.35
CA GLU A 90 -13.17 5.35 -9.55
C GLU A 90 -12.03 5.31 -8.54
N SER A 91 -12.32 5.01 -7.26
CA SER A 91 -11.32 4.81 -6.22
C SER A 91 -10.33 3.71 -6.59
N GLU A 92 -10.82 2.56 -7.08
CA GLU A 92 -9.99 1.44 -7.53
C GLU A 92 -9.11 1.82 -8.73
N TYR A 93 -9.63 2.57 -9.70
CA TYR A 93 -8.84 3.05 -10.84
C TYR A 93 -7.73 4.01 -10.43
N VAL A 94 -8.01 4.91 -9.49
CA VAL A 94 -6.98 5.83 -8.96
C VAL A 94 -5.87 5.04 -8.27
N GLY A 95 -6.22 4.09 -7.39
CA GLY A 95 -5.25 3.25 -6.70
C GLY A 95 -4.42 2.38 -7.65
N LEU A 96 -5.07 1.79 -8.66
CA LEU A 96 -4.39 1.03 -9.70
C LEU A 96 -3.42 1.92 -10.49
N SER A 97 -3.84 3.11 -10.90
CA SER A 97 -2.98 4.06 -11.63
C SER A 97 -1.75 4.46 -10.82
N GLU A 98 -1.90 4.73 -9.52
CA GLU A 98 -0.79 5.06 -8.64
C GLU A 98 0.22 3.91 -8.49
N SER A 99 -0.25 2.70 -8.30
CA SER A 99 0.61 1.52 -8.17
C SER A 99 1.35 1.20 -9.47
N LEU A 100 0.68 1.30 -10.63
CA LEU A 100 1.29 1.06 -11.94
C LEU A 100 2.40 2.05 -12.27
N ARG A 101 2.29 3.32 -11.86
CA ARG A 101 3.39 4.29 -12.02
C ARG A 101 4.67 3.82 -11.34
N ILE A 102 4.56 3.23 -10.16
CA ILE A 102 5.72 2.69 -9.43
C ILE A 102 6.24 1.44 -10.11
N VAL A 103 5.36 0.52 -10.52
CA VAL A 103 5.76 -0.70 -11.24
C VAL A 103 6.54 -0.37 -12.50
N ILE A 104 6.08 0.61 -13.31
CA ILE A 104 6.76 1.04 -14.54
C ILE A 104 8.17 1.55 -14.24
N VAL A 105 8.32 2.39 -13.22
CA VAL A 105 9.64 2.92 -12.80
C VAL A 105 10.57 1.77 -12.38
N MET A 106 10.06 0.83 -11.59
CA MET A 106 10.85 -0.33 -11.15
C MET A 106 11.25 -1.24 -12.30
N MET A 107 10.36 -1.48 -13.26
CA MET A 107 10.68 -2.27 -14.46
C MET A 107 11.77 -1.60 -15.29
N ASN A 108 11.71 -0.28 -15.49
CA ASN A 108 12.73 0.48 -16.22
C ASN A 108 14.08 0.40 -15.50
N LEU A 109 14.09 0.57 -14.17
CA LEU A 109 15.31 0.45 -13.36
C LEU A 109 15.95 -0.93 -13.50
N LEU A 110 15.16 -2.01 -13.41
CA LEU A 110 15.68 -3.37 -13.59
C LEU A 110 16.26 -3.59 -14.99
N LYS A 111 15.60 -3.05 -16.00
CA LYS A 111 16.10 -3.13 -17.39
C LYS A 111 17.46 -2.46 -17.53
N GLU A 112 17.62 -1.24 -17.00
CA GLU A 112 18.90 -0.53 -17.00
C GLU A 112 19.98 -1.30 -16.25
N MET A 113 19.67 -1.88 -15.10
CA MET A 113 20.62 -2.69 -14.32
C MET A 113 21.05 -3.95 -15.08
N GLN A 114 20.15 -4.58 -15.83
CA GLN A 114 20.48 -5.76 -16.66
C GLN A 114 21.38 -5.39 -17.83
N GLU A 115 21.12 -4.27 -18.51
CA GLU A 115 21.93 -3.77 -19.60
C GLU A 115 23.36 -3.45 -19.16
N GLN A 116 23.54 -2.85 -17.97
CA GLN A 116 24.86 -2.57 -17.40
C GLN A 116 25.62 -3.84 -17.03
N ARG A 117 24.93 -4.91 -16.58
CA ARG A 117 25.56 -6.20 -16.26
C ARG A 117 25.99 -6.98 -17.52
N GLY A 118 25.26 -6.83 -18.63
CA GLY A 118 25.58 -7.48 -19.90
C GLY A 118 26.70 -6.79 -20.69
N GLY A 119 27.12 -5.60 -20.29
CA GLY A 119 28.12 -4.78 -20.98
C GLY A 119 29.56 -4.95 -20.47
N HIS A 120 29.86 -5.86 -19.57
CA HIS A 120 31.25 -6.20 -19.21
C HIS A 120 31.71 -7.41 -20.02
N PRO A 121 32.76 -7.24 -20.84
CA PRO A 121 33.43 -8.33 -21.55
C PRO A 121 34.13 -9.29 -20.58
#